data_fe30a50a1b16c00a4e8a2081319408e7
#
_entry.id   fe30a50a1b16c00a4e8a2081319408e7
#
_cell.length_a   1.000
_cell.length_b   1.000
_cell.length_c   1.000
_cell.angle_alpha   90.00
_cell.angle_beta   90.00
_cell.angle_gamma   90.00
#
_symmetry.space_group_name_H-M   'P 1'
#
loop_
_entity.id
_entity.type
_entity.pdbx_description
1 polymer ?
#
loop_
_entity_poly.entity_id
_entity_poly.type
_entity_poly.pdbx_seq_one_letter_code
_entity_poly.pdbx_strand_id
1 'polypeptide(L)'
;MKIVYSDNSFYEGQMKNNKKNGEGYAEFPSGNIYQGEWKNNNVDGFGKVIYANKYGVYEGNWKNNKKHDYGKMIWTSTVLSKKHTYIGSWENDYMHGNGKYIIEPQKYIYVGEFKNGLEDGYGILYTQDCSFEGIWESGRLQKGRIKKYRRSPRFKKINYHSNTLK
;
A
#
# COMPACT_ATOMS: atom_id res chain seq x y z
N MET A 1 6.34 8.57 -26.98
CA MET A 1 6.22 10.06 -27.16
C MET A 1 6.60 10.72 -25.85
N LYS A 2 7.38 11.81 -25.88
CA LYS A 2 7.73 12.62 -24.70
C LYS A 2 7.05 13.99 -24.77
N ILE A 3 6.40 14.40 -23.69
CA ILE A 3 5.73 15.70 -23.53
C ILE A 3 6.32 16.36 -22.29
N VAL A 4 6.84 17.57 -22.42
CA VAL A 4 7.32 18.40 -21.31
C VAL A 4 6.35 19.55 -21.13
N TYR A 5 5.92 19.78 -19.89
CA TYR A 5 4.98 20.84 -19.53
C TYR A 5 5.72 22.10 -19.07
N SER A 6 5.02 23.22 -19.01
CA SER A 6 5.60 24.53 -18.63
C SER A 6 6.16 24.58 -17.20
N ASP A 7 5.73 23.69 -16.33
CA ASP A 7 6.21 23.53 -14.95
C ASP A 7 7.38 22.55 -14.81
N ASN A 8 8.00 22.15 -15.94
CA ASN A 8 9.06 21.16 -16.06
C ASN A 8 8.67 19.72 -15.71
N SER A 9 7.42 19.45 -15.36
CA SER A 9 6.93 18.08 -15.30
C SER A 9 6.89 17.46 -16.68
N PHE A 10 6.91 16.14 -16.79
CA PHE A 10 6.86 15.48 -18.08
C PHE A 10 6.14 14.13 -18.05
N TYR A 11 5.73 13.72 -19.24
CA TYR A 11 5.25 12.37 -19.52
C TYR A 11 6.02 11.78 -20.69
N GLU A 12 6.41 10.52 -20.56
CA GLU A 12 7.02 9.74 -21.65
C GLU A 12 6.32 8.38 -21.72
N GLY A 13 5.64 8.11 -22.85
CA GLY A 13 4.86 6.87 -22.94
C GLY A 13 3.99 6.80 -24.17
N GLN A 14 3.08 5.83 -24.13
CA GLN A 14 2.12 5.55 -25.19
C GLN A 14 0.96 6.56 -25.16
N MET A 15 0.48 6.91 -26.35
CA MET A 15 -0.61 7.85 -26.55
C MET A 15 -1.65 7.25 -27.49
N LYS A 16 -2.93 7.54 -27.22
CA LYS A 16 -4.05 7.22 -28.12
C LYS A 16 -5.03 8.38 -28.13
N ASN A 17 -5.39 8.89 -29.33
CA ASN A 17 -6.30 10.01 -29.49
C ASN A 17 -5.90 11.23 -28.63
N ASN A 18 -4.63 11.61 -28.66
CA ASN A 18 -4.04 12.71 -27.87
C ASN A 18 -4.19 12.57 -26.36
N LYS A 19 -4.42 11.37 -25.85
CA LYS A 19 -4.49 11.07 -24.42
C LYS A 19 -3.41 10.06 -24.03
N LYS A 20 -2.87 10.19 -22.82
CA LYS A 20 -2.01 9.16 -22.21
C LYS A 20 -2.79 7.85 -22.16
N ASN A 21 -2.23 6.76 -22.73
CA ASN A 21 -2.93 5.50 -22.85
C ASN A 21 -1.92 4.37 -23.07
N GLY A 22 -1.97 3.30 -22.29
CA GLY A 22 -0.96 2.24 -22.27
C GLY A 22 0.17 2.55 -21.29
N GLU A 23 1.35 2.01 -21.51
CA GLU A 23 2.50 2.18 -20.62
C GLU A 23 3.10 3.59 -20.72
N GLY A 24 3.46 4.15 -19.56
CA GLY A 24 4.09 5.47 -19.51
C GLY A 24 4.78 5.76 -18.18
N TYR A 25 5.72 6.70 -18.28
CA TYR A 25 6.46 7.28 -17.16
C TYR A 25 6.09 8.77 -17.06
N ALA A 26 5.90 9.24 -15.84
CA ALA A 26 5.62 10.66 -15.58
C ALA A 26 6.36 11.15 -14.34
N GLU A 27 6.84 12.39 -14.43
CA GLU A 27 7.24 13.18 -13.28
C GLU A 27 6.23 14.32 -13.11
N PHE A 28 5.62 14.37 -11.91
CA PHE A 28 4.60 15.36 -11.58
C PHE A 28 5.22 16.64 -10.98
N PRO A 29 4.54 17.78 -11.01
CA PRO A 29 5.03 19.04 -10.41
C PRO A 29 5.38 18.91 -8.93
N SER A 30 4.74 17.95 -8.22
CA SER A 30 5.04 17.63 -6.83
C SER A 30 6.38 16.90 -6.62
N GLY A 31 7.07 16.50 -7.70
CA GLY A 31 8.25 15.65 -7.67
C GLY A 31 7.94 14.15 -7.50
N ASN A 32 6.66 13.77 -7.49
CA ASN A 32 6.29 12.37 -7.53
C ASN A 32 6.60 11.78 -8.91
N ILE A 33 7.09 10.53 -8.93
CA ILE A 33 7.39 9.79 -10.14
C ILE A 33 6.43 8.62 -10.24
N TYR A 34 5.79 8.45 -11.39
CA TYR A 34 4.94 7.31 -11.70
C TYR A 34 5.44 6.56 -12.93
N GLN A 35 5.40 5.23 -12.86
CA GLN A 35 5.64 4.33 -13.98
C GLN A 35 4.58 3.25 -13.99
N GLY A 36 3.87 3.07 -15.09
CA GLY A 36 2.85 2.05 -15.25
C GLY A 36 1.79 2.41 -16.26
N GLU A 37 0.62 1.83 -16.10
CA GLU A 37 -0.49 1.89 -17.05
C GLU A 37 -1.31 3.18 -16.94
N TRP A 38 -1.73 3.67 -18.10
CA TRP A 38 -2.54 4.86 -18.28
C TRP A 38 -3.76 4.56 -19.15
N LYS A 39 -4.86 5.20 -18.81
CA LYS A 39 -6.10 5.15 -19.59
C LYS A 39 -6.76 6.51 -19.63
N ASN A 40 -6.90 7.07 -20.85
CA ASN A 40 -7.54 8.37 -21.06
C ASN A 40 -7.02 9.49 -20.16
N ASN A 41 -5.69 9.65 -20.04
CA ASN A 41 -4.98 10.58 -19.18
C ASN A 41 -4.97 10.25 -17.68
N ASN A 42 -5.66 9.21 -17.23
CA ASN A 42 -5.64 8.76 -15.84
C ASN A 42 -4.62 7.63 -15.65
N VAL A 43 -4.02 7.58 -14.48
CA VAL A 43 -3.35 6.37 -13.97
C VAL A 43 -4.44 5.32 -13.74
N ASP A 44 -4.36 4.19 -14.47
CA ASP A 44 -5.39 3.14 -14.46
C ASP A 44 -4.78 1.82 -14.95
N GLY A 45 -4.79 0.79 -14.13
CA GLY A 45 -4.09 -0.48 -14.30
C GLY A 45 -2.96 -0.65 -13.29
N PHE A 46 -1.94 -1.44 -13.61
CA PHE A 46 -0.83 -1.68 -12.69
C PHE A 46 0.25 -0.60 -12.83
N GLY A 47 0.81 -0.15 -11.69
CA GLY A 47 1.87 0.82 -11.71
C GLY A 47 2.50 1.10 -10.36
N LYS A 48 3.62 1.83 -10.42
CA LYS A 48 4.44 2.20 -9.27
C LYS A 48 4.57 3.71 -9.17
N VAL A 49 4.33 4.25 -7.99
CA VAL A 49 4.63 5.64 -7.67
C VAL A 49 5.73 5.72 -6.62
N ILE A 50 6.69 6.60 -6.85
CA ILE A 50 7.67 7.03 -5.85
C ILE A 50 7.27 8.43 -5.44
N TYR A 51 6.88 8.59 -4.19
CA TYR A 51 6.51 9.89 -3.65
C TYR A 51 7.73 10.75 -3.39
N ALA A 52 7.62 12.05 -3.67
CA ALA A 52 8.68 13.02 -3.41
C ALA A 52 9.13 13.00 -1.94
N ASN A 53 10.32 13.56 -1.68
CA ASN A 53 10.89 13.68 -0.33
C ASN A 53 11.07 12.34 0.42
N LYS A 54 11.19 11.24 -0.32
CA LYS A 54 11.37 9.87 0.24
C LYS A 54 10.22 9.45 1.16
N TYR A 55 9.03 10.07 1.00
CA TYR A 55 7.86 9.75 1.80
C TYR A 55 7.49 8.28 1.70
N GLY A 56 7.56 7.69 0.49
CA GLY A 56 7.26 6.27 0.32
C GLY A 56 7.18 5.83 -1.13
N VAL A 57 6.81 4.57 -1.29
CA VAL A 57 6.61 3.91 -2.58
C VAL A 57 5.32 3.09 -2.51
N TYR A 58 4.46 3.27 -3.50
CA TYR A 58 3.34 2.36 -3.74
C TYR A 58 3.57 1.61 -5.04
N GLU A 59 3.26 0.32 -5.04
CA GLU A 59 3.28 -0.55 -6.22
C GLU A 59 2.03 -1.44 -6.18
N GLY A 60 1.18 -1.34 -7.18
CA GLY A 60 -0.09 -2.06 -7.22
C GLY A 60 -1.05 -1.52 -8.25
N ASN A 61 -2.32 -1.90 -8.11
CA ASN A 61 -3.37 -1.51 -9.02
C ASN A 61 -3.90 -0.10 -8.74
N TRP A 62 -4.30 0.55 -9.83
CA TRP A 62 -4.84 1.89 -9.85
C TRP A 62 -6.14 1.92 -10.64
N LYS A 63 -7.06 2.77 -10.23
CA LYS A 63 -8.29 3.05 -10.95
C LYS A 63 -8.62 4.53 -10.88
N ASN A 64 -8.67 5.19 -12.04
CA ASN A 64 -8.97 6.62 -12.12
C ASN A 64 -8.11 7.47 -11.17
N ASN A 65 -6.78 7.32 -11.21
CA ASN A 65 -5.78 8.02 -10.39
C ASN A 65 -5.82 7.69 -8.88
N LYS A 66 -6.54 6.66 -8.45
CA LYS A 66 -6.62 6.22 -7.06
C LYS A 66 -6.09 4.80 -6.90
N LYS A 67 -5.40 4.53 -5.80
CA LYS A 67 -5.03 3.15 -5.42
C LYS A 67 -6.30 2.33 -5.28
N HIS A 68 -6.31 1.15 -5.90
CA HIS A 68 -7.48 0.28 -5.96
C HIS A 68 -7.02 -1.18 -6.05
N ASP A 69 -7.91 -2.14 -5.73
CA ASP A 69 -7.61 -3.57 -5.72
C ASP A 69 -6.34 -3.89 -4.89
N TYR A 70 -5.42 -4.69 -5.40
CA TYR A 70 -4.27 -5.17 -4.64
C TYR A 70 -3.03 -4.31 -4.84
N GLY A 71 -2.34 -4.00 -3.74
CA GLY A 71 -1.11 -3.23 -3.81
C GLY A 71 -0.30 -3.25 -2.51
N LYS A 72 0.94 -2.78 -2.63
CA LYS A 72 1.90 -2.64 -1.54
C LYS A 72 2.33 -1.19 -1.40
N MET A 73 2.20 -0.66 -0.21
CA MET A 73 2.72 0.65 0.17
C MET A 73 3.80 0.49 1.24
N ILE A 74 4.92 1.18 1.03
CA ILE A 74 5.99 1.31 2.03
C ILE A 74 6.21 2.79 2.25
N TRP A 75 6.18 3.24 3.49
CA TRP A 75 6.49 4.64 3.83
C TRP A 75 7.21 4.74 5.16
N THR A 76 7.87 5.86 5.38
CA THR A 76 8.59 6.13 6.63
C THR A 76 7.96 7.36 7.30
N SER A 77 7.54 7.21 8.54
CA SER A 77 7.09 8.33 9.36
C SER A 77 8.28 9.24 9.68
N THR A 78 8.17 10.51 9.34
CA THR A 78 9.24 11.50 9.58
C THR A 78 9.47 11.78 11.06
N VAL A 79 8.40 11.68 11.88
CA VAL A 79 8.44 12.02 13.31
C VAL A 79 9.15 10.96 14.16
N LEU A 80 9.00 9.69 13.83
CA LEU A 80 9.48 8.58 14.66
C LEU A 80 10.45 7.66 13.92
N SER A 81 10.84 7.99 12.68
CA SER A 81 11.66 7.15 11.79
C SER A 81 11.17 5.70 11.70
N LYS A 82 9.85 5.51 11.82
CA LYS A 82 9.21 4.20 11.71
C LYS A 82 8.91 3.88 10.27
N LYS A 83 9.31 2.69 9.85
CA LYS A 83 8.93 2.15 8.55
C LYS A 83 7.59 1.44 8.67
N HIS A 84 6.67 1.83 7.83
CA HIS A 84 5.36 1.23 7.70
C HIS A 84 5.27 0.48 6.38
N THR A 85 4.63 -0.68 6.39
CA THR A 85 4.35 -1.45 5.19
C THR A 85 2.92 -1.95 5.24
N TYR A 86 2.16 -1.67 4.20
CA TYR A 86 0.86 -2.32 3.98
C TYR A 86 0.91 -3.14 2.70
N ILE A 87 0.35 -4.35 2.75
CA ILE A 87 0.20 -5.26 1.61
C ILE A 87 -1.22 -5.80 1.69
N GLY A 88 -2.05 -5.49 0.70
CA GLY A 88 -3.44 -5.91 0.74
C GLY A 88 -4.31 -5.17 -0.26
N SER A 89 -5.62 -5.25 -0.04
CA SER A 89 -6.61 -4.60 -0.88
C SER A 89 -6.73 -3.11 -0.58
N TRP A 90 -7.01 -2.33 -1.63
CA TRP A 90 -7.19 -0.89 -1.60
C TRP A 90 -8.53 -0.52 -2.25
N GLU A 91 -9.19 0.46 -1.71
CA GLU A 91 -10.36 1.07 -2.31
C GLU A 91 -10.29 2.59 -2.18
N ASN A 92 -10.27 3.30 -3.33
CA ASN A 92 -10.27 4.77 -3.38
C ASN A 92 -9.17 5.41 -2.50
N ASP A 93 -7.92 4.92 -2.59
CA ASP A 93 -6.73 5.33 -1.81
C ASP A 93 -6.68 4.84 -0.36
N TYR A 94 -7.71 4.17 0.14
CA TYR A 94 -7.74 3.62 1.50
C TYR A 94 -7.41 2.14 1.54
N MET A 95 -6.72 1.68 2.58
CA MET A 95 -6.61 0.26 2.92
C MET A 95 -8.02 -0.29 3.15
N HIS A 96 -8.37 -1.38 2.47
CA HIS A 96 -9.72 -1.96 2.51
C HIS A 96 -9.65 -3.47 2.35
N GLY A 97 -10.71 -4.21 2.79
CA GLY A 97 -10.72 -5.68 2.68
C GLY A 97 -9.56 -6.33 3.41
N ASN A 98 -9.04 -7.43 2.90
CA ASN A 98 -7.97 -8.17 3.57
C ASN A 98 -6.58 -7.57 3.32
N GLY A 99 -5.79 -7.51 4.39
CA GLY A 99 -4.45 -6.96 4.30
C GLY A 99 -3.53 -7.33 5.47
N LYS A 100 -2.28 -6.95 5.31
CA LYS A 100 -1.24 -7.05 6.32
C LYS A 100 -0.58 -5.70 6.51
N TYR A 101 -0.56 -5.21 7.72
CA TYR A 101 0.08 -3.97 8.11
C TYR A 101 1.23 -4.23 9.08
N ILE A 102 2.38 -3.62 8.83
CA ILE A 102 3.62 -3.84 9.57
C ILE A 102 4.21 -2.50 9.97
N ILE A 103 4.60 -2.35 11.23
CA ILE A 103 5.40 -1.22 11.72
C ILE A 103 6.72 -1.74 12.26
N GLU A 104 7.83 -1.24 11.71
CA GLU A 104 9.19 -1.54 12.15
C GLU A 104 9.81 -0.31 12.83
N PRO A 105 10.65 -0.47 13.88
CA PRO A 105 11.17 -1.73 14.44
C PRO A 105 10.27 -2.37 15.52
N GLN A 106 9.10 -1.77 15.88
CA GLN A 106 8.27 -2.20 17.02
C GLN A 106 7.70 -3.59 16.90
N LYS A 107 7.86 -4.25 15.74
CA LYS A 107 7.29 -5.57 15.47
C LYS A 107 5.77 -5.62 15.67
N TYR A 108 5.08 -4.56 15.31
CA TYR A 108 3.64 -4.51 15.22
C TYR A 108 3.24 -5.10 13.87
N ILE A 109 2.47 -6.16 13.85
CA ILE A 109 1.97 -6.78 12.62
C ILE A 109 0.50 -7.08 12.81
N TYR A 110 -0.35 -6.41 12.02
CA TYR A 110 -1.76 -6.77 11.93
C TYR A 110 -2.01 -7.54 10.63
N VAL A 111 -2.80 -8.60 10.72
CA VAL A 111 -3.27 -9.40 9.59
C VAL A 111 -4.77 -9.58 9.75
N GLY A 112 -5.55 -9.05 8.83
CA GLY A 112 -7.00 -9.10 8.95
C GLY A 112 -7.70 -8.16 7.99
N GLU A 113 -8.93 -7.82 8.33
CA GLU A 113 -9.79 -6.96 7.55
C GLU A 113 -9.56 -5.48 7.86
N PHE A 114 -9.70 -4.65 6.82
CA PHE A 114 -9.59 -3.19 6.88
C PHE A 114 -10.82 -2.55 6.26
N LYS A 115 -11.20 -1.39 6.78
CA LYS A 115 -12.23 -0.54 6.21
C LYS A 115 -11.83 0.92 6.34
N ASN A 116 -11.78 1.63 5.20
CA ASN A 116 -11.43 3.04 5.15
C ASN A 116 -10.11 3.38 5.88
N GLY A 117 -9.10 2.51 5.75
CA GLY A 117 -7.76 2.72 6.30
C GLY A 117 -7.55 2.25 7.74
N LEU A 118 -8.58 1.72 8.40
CA LEU A 118 -8.53 1.23 9.79
C LEU A 118 -8.75 -0.28 9.85
N GLU A 119 -8.20 -0.93 10.88
CA GLU A 119 -8.51 -2.32 11.20
C GLU A 119 -10.01 -2.44 11.56
N ASP A 120 -10.76 -3.23 10.79
CA ASP A 120 -12.22 -3.35 10.93
C ASP A 120 -12.67 -4.71 10.38
N GLY A 121 -13.29 -5.55 11.21
CA GLY A 121 -13.63 -6.93 10.94
C GLY A 121 -12.75 -7.91 11.72
N TYR A 122 -12.59 -9.14 11.23
CA TYR A 122 -11.77 -10.14 11.89
C TYR A 122 -10.28 -9.93 11.60
N GLY A 123 -9.45 -10.03 12.66
CA GLY A 123 -8.01 -9.89 12.51
C GLY A 123 -7.18 -10.31 13.71
N ILE A 124 -5.88 -10.40 13.47
CA ILE A 124 -4.88 -10.76 14.48
C ILE A 124 -3.78 -9.70 14.47
N LEU A 125 -3.60 -9.07 15.62
CA LEU A 125 -2.45 -8.21 15.87
C LEU A 125 -1.38 -9.00 16.61
N TYR A 126 -0.19 -9.04 16.07
CA TYR A 126 1.01 -9.56 16.71
C TYR A 126 1.87 -8.41 17.21
N THR A 127 2.27 -8.51 18.46
CA THR A 127 3.24 -7.62 19.09
C THR A 127 4.47 -8.41 19.54
N GLN A 128 5.41 -7.74 20.21
CA GLN A 128 6.62 -8.40 20.73
C GLN A 128 6.28 -9.46 21.77
N ASP A 129 5.26 -9.24 22.60
CA ASP A 129 4.99 -10.03 23.81
C ASP A 129 3.72 -10.87 23.72
N CYS A 130 2.82 -10.53 22.83
CA CYS A 130 1.51 -11.21 22.74
C CYS A 130 0.88 -11.05 21.35
N SER A 131 -0.21 -11.80 21.12
CA SER A 131 -1.13 -11.55 20.01
C SER A 131 -2.53 -11.29 20.53
N PHE A 132 -3.27 -10.49 19.77
CA PHE A 132 -4.66 -10.13 19.99
C PHE A 132 -5.46 -10.61 18.78
N GLU A 133 -6.34 -11.58 18.98
CA GLU A 133 -7.15 -12.18 17.91
C GLU A 133 -8.62 -11.92 18.18
N GLY A 134 -9.36 -11.41 17.22
CA GLY A 134 -10.78 -11.17 17.38
C GLY A 134 -11.39 -10.21 16.38
N ILE A 135 -12.50 -9.60 16.80
CA ILE A 135 -13.24 -8.61 16.00
C ILE A 135 -12.76 -7.21 16.36
N TRP A 136 -12.41 -6.48 15.34
CA TRP A 136 -11.91 -5.09 15.38
C TRP A 136 -12.97 -4.15 14.83
N GLU A 137 -13.04 -2.97 15.35
CA GLU A 137 -13.88 -1.88 14.86
C GLU A 137 -13.12 -0.57 15.00
N SER A 138 -12.96 0.12 13.87
CA SER A 138 -12.26 1.42 13.82
C SER A 138 -10.91 1.41 14.56
N GLY A 139 -10.08 0.39 14.32
CA GLY A 139 -8.73 0.22 14.89
C GLY A 139 -8.69 -0.26 16.34
N ARG A 140 -9.82 -0.70 16.91
CA ARG A 140 -9.89 -1.17 18.30
C ARG A 140 -10.45 -2.58 18.42
N LEU A 141 -9.77 -3.43 19.18
CA LEU A 141 -10.29 -4.77 19.48
C LEU A 141 -11.54 -4.66 20.36
N GLN A 142 -12.69 -5.11 19.85
CA GLN A 142 -13.97 -5.11 20.54
C GLN A 142 -14.20 -6.42 21.31
N LYS A 143 -13.97 -7.54 20.64
CA LYS A 143 -14.17 -8.87 21.21
C LYS A 143 -13.07 -9.79 20.68
N GLY A 144 -12.40 -10.48 21.59
CA GLY A 144 -11.32 -11.37 21.19
C GLY A 144 -10.58 -12.00 22.36
N ARG A 145 -9.47 -12.62 22.06
CA ARG A 145 -8.61 -13.28 23.03
C ARG A 145 -7.17 -12.79 22.90
N ILE A 146 -6.46 -12.80 24.03
CA ILE A 146 -5.06 -12.41 24.11
C ILE A 146 -4.25 -13.67 24.38
N LYS A 147 -3.24 -13.91 23.56
CA LYS A 147 -2.24 -14.97 23.77
C LYS A 147 -0.90 -14.34 24.11
N LYS A 148 -0.49 -14.46 25.37
CA LYS A 148 0.86 -14.03 25.81
C LYS A 148 1.91 -15.06 25.39
N TYR A 149 3.10 -14.60 24.99
CA TYR A 149 4.22 -15.47 24.68
C TYR A 149 5.09 -15.64 25.94
N ARG A 150 5.50 -16.87 26.21
CA ARG A 150 6.42 -17.16 27.34
C ARG A 150 7.86 -16.70 27.05
N ARG A 151 8.23 -16.54 25.77
CA ARG A 151 9.47 -15.94 25.24
C ARG A 151 9.10 -15.21 23.97
N SER A 152 9.79 -14.09 23.68
CA SER A 152 9.58 -13.37 22.44
C SER A 152 9.64 -14.32 21.22
N PRO A 153 8.61 -14.43 20.42
CA PRO A 153 8.66 -15.34 19.28
C PRO A 153 9.78 -14.87 18.34
N ARG A 154 10.69 -15.78 17.96
CA ARG A 154 11.50 -15.55 16.80
C ARG A 154 10.52 -15.54 15.62
N PHE A 155 10.25 -14.38 15.03
CA PHE A 155 9.41 -14.30 13.85
C PHE A 155 10.04 -15.15 12.75
N LYS A 156 9.58 -16.38 12.58
CA LYS A 156 9.87 -17.15 11.37
C LYS A 156 9.30 -16.34 10.22
N LYS A 157 10.10 -16.14 9.16
CA LYS A 157 9.60 -15.61 7.88
C LYS A 157 8.34 -16.39 7.53
N ILE A 158 7.19 -15.74 7.62
CA ILE A 158 5.97 -16.30 7.09
C ILE A 158 6.09 -16.09 5.58
N ASN A 159 6.56 -17.14 4.90
CA ASN A 159 6.60 -17.15 3.44
C ASN A 159 5.17 -17.26 2.95
N TYR A 160 4.60 -16.16 2.51
CA TYR A 160 3.43 -16.22 1.64
C TYR A 160 3.91 -16.76 0.31
N HIS A 161 3.48 -17.94 -0.05
CA HIS A 161 3.56 -18.42 -1.42
C HIS A 161 2.74 -17.44 -2.25
N SER A 162 3.41 -16.70 -3.11
CA SER A 162 2.77 -16.00 -4.20
C SER A 162 2.14 -17.08 -5.08
N ASN A 163 0.83 -17.27 -4.98
CA ASN A 163 0.11 -17.96 -6.03
C ASN A 163 0.21 -17.07 -7.26
N THR A 164 1.21 -17.35 -8.07
CA THR A 164 1.28 -16.89 -9.44
C THR A 164 0.03 -17.43 -10.15
N LEU A 165 -0.94 -16.58 -10.33
CA LEU A 165 -1.99 -16.83 -11.32
C LEU A 165 -1.32 -16.86 -12.69
N LYS A 166 -1.36 -18.04 -13.31
CA LYS A 166 -1.13 -18.21 -14.74
C LYS A 166 -2.28 -17.59 -15.51
#